data_8b7867cf0a87ec73f16d4aac76836535
#
_entry.id   8b7867cf0a87ec73f16d4aac76836535
#
_cell.length_a   1.000
_cell.length_b   1.000
_cell.length_c   1.000
_cell.angle_alpha   90.00
_cell.angle_beta   90.00
_cell.angle_gamma   90.00
#
_symmetry.space_group_name_H-M   'P 1'
#
loop_
_entity.id
_entity.type
_entity.pdbx_description
1 polymer ?
#
loop_
_entity_poly.entity_id
_entity_poly.type
_entity_poly.pdbx_seq_one_letter_code
_entity_poly.pdbx_strand_id
1 'polypeptide(L)'
;MGTAPRMTVAENLLLAQKRGQKRNLKLRQLQNQREDFYILCQEVGNGLEQHLDTPTGNLSGGQRQALSLLMATIQTPKLLLLDEHTAALDPKTSKQLMQITAERVAQQQLTCLMITHRMDDALKYGNRLILLRKGEIVKDLSATEKAALSLPELLLFFEDDL
;
A
#
# COMPACT_ATOMS: atom_id res chain seq x y z
N MET A 1 9.90 -6.49 -0.39
CA MET A 1 8.51 -6.86 -0.05
C MET A 1 8.49 -7.41 1.37
N GLY A 2 7.60 -6.91 2.24
CA GLY A 2 7.58 -7.21 3.67
C GLY A 2 6.95 -8.55 4.07
N THR A 3 6.83 -9.53 3.15
CA THR A 3 6.22 -10.84 3.43
C THR A 3 7.26 -11.93 3.66
N ALA A 4 6.95 -12.92 4.50
CA ALA A 4 7.75 -14.12 4.70
C ALA A 4 7.32 -15.20 3.69
N PRO A 5 8.12 -15.49 2.63
CA PRO A 5 7.66 -16.25 1.46
C PRO A 5 7.31 -17.71 1.75
N ARG A 6 7.88 -18.29 2.80
CA ARG A 6 7.59 -19.66 3.22
C ARG A 6 6.38 -19.81 4.15
N MET A 7 5.88 -18.71 4.68
CA MET A 7 4.71 -18.67 5.55
C MET A 7 3.45 -18.44 4.69
N THR A 8 2.33 -18.96 5.16
CA THR A 8 1.03 -18.75 4.51
C THR A 8 0.56 -17.29 4.64
N VAL A 9 -0.44 -16.90 3.87
CA VAL A 9 -1.10 -15.58 3.97
C VAL A 9 -1.58 -15.35 5.40
N ALA A 10 -2.32 -16.30 5.98
CA ALA A 10 -2.85 -16.18 7.34
C ALA A 10 -1.74 -16.05 8.40
N GLU A 11 -0.62 -16.77 8.25
CA GLU A 11 0.52 -16.64 9.15
C GLU A 11 1.22 -15.29 9.03
N ASN A 12 1.34 -14.73 7.83
CA ASN A 12 1.88 -13.39 7.60
C ASN A 12 0.99 -12.32 8.23
N LEU A 13 -0.33 -12.40 8.08
CA LEU A 13 -1.29 -11.49 8.71
C LEU A 13 -1.22 -11.57 10.24
N LEU A 14 -1.16 -12.78 10.81
CA LEU A 14 -1.01 -12.99 12.24
C LEU A 14 0.29 -12.37 12.77
N LEU A 15 1.38 -12.48 12.02
CA LEU A 15 2.67 -11.86 12.36
C LEU A 15 2.57 -10.34 12.38
N ALA A 16 1.90 -9.76 11.39
CA ALA A 16 1.67 -8.33 11.28
C ALA A 16 0.77 -7.81 12.41
N GLN A 17 -0.30 -8.52 12.73
CA GLN A 17 -1.23 -8.19 13.81
C GLN A 17 -0.55 -8.19 15.19
N LYS A 18 0.49 -9.01 15.39
CA LYS A 18 1.26 -9.06 16.64
C LYS A 18 2.47 -8.14 16.68
N ARG A 19 2.62 -7.26 15.70
CA ARG A 19 3.73 -6.29 15.66
C ARG A 19 3.70 -5.38 16.89
N GLY A 20 4.85 -5.20 17.53
CA GLY A 20 4.97 -4.36 18.73
C GLY A 20 4.47 -4.99 20.04
N GLN A 21 3.86 -6.18 20.00
CA GLN A 21 3.44 -6.89 21.20
C GLN A 21 4.59 -7.72 21.78
N LYS A 22 4.61 -7.87 23.13
CA LYS A 22 5.55 -8.78 23.80
C LYS A 22 5.34 -10.21 23.29
N ARG A 23 6.43 -10.85 22.85
CA ARG A 23 6.40 -12.23 22.41
C ARG A 23 6.26 -13.15 23.63
N ASN A 24 5.12 -13.83 23.70
CA ASN A 24 4.88 -14.87 24.69
C ASN A 24 4.88 -16.24 24.00
N LEU A 25 5.26 -17.30 24.71
CA LEU A 25 5.16 -18.69 24.26
C LEU A 25 3.69 -19.18 24.28
N LYS A 26 2.77 -18.39 23.71
CA LYS A 26 1.36 -18.79 23.56
C LYS A 26 1.20 -19.51 22.22
N LEU A 27 0.39 -20.59 22.23
CA LEU A 27 -0.01 -21.29 21.02
C LEU A 27 -0.59 -20.29 20.00
N ARG A 28 -0.23 -20.46 18.73
CA ARG A 28 -0.81 -19.71 17.61
C ARG A 28 -2.30 -20.03 17.54
N GLN A 29 -3.17 -19.09 17.90
CA GLN A 29 -4.61 -19.24 17.76
C GLN A 29 -5.07 -18.82 16.35
N LEU A 30 -4.40 -19.35 15.32
CA LEU A 30 -4.64 -18.98 13.92
C LEU A 30 -6.08 -19.30 13.50
N GLN A 31 -6.62 -20.43 13.97
CA GLN A 31 -7.99 -20.86 13.66
C GLN A 31 -9.05 -19.85 14.12
N ASN A 32 -8.85 -19.22 15.27
CA ASN A 32 -9.82 -18.27 15.83
C ASN A 32 -9.87 -16.93 15.06
N GLN A 33 -8.87 -16.65 14.22
CA GLN A 33 -8.77 -15.40 13.47
C GLN A 33 -8.95 -15.59 11.96
N ARG A 34 -9.22 -16.84 11.56
CA ARG A 34 -9.28 -17.20 10.15
C ARG A 34 -10.41 -16.48 9.41
N GLU A 35 -11.56 -16.33 10.06
CA GLU A 35 -12.71 -15.61 9.50
C GLU A 35 -12.39 -14.12 9.33
N ASP A 36 -11.80 -13.49 10.35
CA ASP A 36 -11.39 -12.08 10.28
C ASP A 36 -10.38 -11.84 9.15
N PHE A 37 -9.43 -12.77 8.97
CA PHE A 37 -8.45 -12.68 7.88
C PHE A 37 -9.08 -12.91 6.51
N TYR A 38 -10.09 -13.79 6.42
CA TYR A 38 -10.85 -14.00 5.19
C TYR A 38 -11.56 -12.71 4.76
N ILE A 39 -12.31 -12.09 5.69
CA ILE A 39 -13.01 -10.83 5.45
C ILE A 39 -12.02 -9.72 5.07
N LEU A 40 -10.92 -9.60 5.81
CA LEU A 40 -9.88 -8.61 5.53
C LEU A 40 -9.27 -8.77 4.12
N CYS A 41 -9.00 -10.00 3.70
CA CYS A 41 -8.50 -10.30 2.35
C CYS A 41 -9.54 -10.05 1.26
N GLN A 42 -10.83 -10.29 1.56
CA GLN A 42 -11.93 -10.07 0.63
C GLN A 42 -12.10 -8.59 0.27
N GLU A 43 -11.81 -7.67 1.21
CA GLU A 43 -11.83 -6.22 0.97
C GLU A 43 -10.93 -5.79 -0.20
N VAL A 44 -9.88 -6.56 -0.49
CA VAL A 44 -8.94 -6.25 -1.57
C VAL A 44 -9.47 -6.64 -2.95
N GLY A 45 -10.43 -7.57 -3.02
CA GLY A 45 -11.14 -7.93 -4.26
C GLY A 45 -10.26 -8.51 -5.36
N ASN A 46 -9.10 -9.12 -5.03
CA ASN A 46 -8.16 -9.76 -5.96
C ASN A 46 -8.03 -11.28 -5.77
N GLY A 47 -8.97 -11.90 -5.03
CA GLY A 47 -9.02 -13.32 -4.75
C GLY A 47 -8.06 -13.78 -3.64
N LEU A 48 -7.45 -12.85 -2.90
CA LEU A 48 -6.50 -13.18 -1.83
C LEU A 48 -7.14 -14.01 -0.70
N GLU A 49 -8.44 -13.83 -0.45
CA GLU A 49 -9.20 -14.58 0.54
C GLU A 49 -9.22 -16.10 0.29
N GLN A 50 -9.07 -16.52 -0.96
CA GLN A 50 -9.00 -17.94 -1.34
C GLN A 50 -7.63 -18.56 -1.07
N HIS A 51 -6.63 -17.75 -0.73
CA HIS A 51 -5.22 -18.13 -0.58
C HIS A 51 -4.70 -18.10 0.85
N LEU A 52 -5.59 -18.11 1.87
CA LEU A 52 -5.17 -18.01 3.27
C LEU A 52 -4.13 -19.06 3.69
N ASP A 53 -4.20 -20.28 3.13
CA ASP A 53 -3.26 -21.37 3.39
C ASP A 53 -2.11 -21.45 2.37
N THR A 54 -2.09 -20.56 1.38
CA THR A 54 -1.06 -20.56 0.34
C THR A 54 0.19 -19.86 0.88
N PRO A 55 1.40 -20.45 0.74
CA PRO A 55 2.66 -19.77 1.00
C PRO A 55 2.77 -18.51 0.13
N THR A 56 3.19 -17.38 0.73
CA THR A 56 3.15 -16.09 0.04
C THR A 56 4.11 -16.02 -1.15
N GLY A 57 5.10 -16.90 -1.20
CA GLY A 57 5.97 -17.06 -2.37
C GLY A 57 5.24 -17.51 -3.65
N ASN A 58 4.10 -18.20 -3.50
CA ASN A 58 3.28 -18.73 -4.60
C ASN A 58 2.17 -17.78 -5.06
N LEU A 59 2.04 -16.61 -4.43
CA LEU A 59 1.06 -15.59 -4.82
C LEU A 59 1.49 -14.84 -6.08
N SER A 60 0.54 -14.29 -6.81
CA SER A 60 0.82 -13.31 -7.87
C SER A 60 1.46 -12.03 -7.31
N GLY A 61 2.09 -11.23 -8.15
CA GLY A 61 2.68 -9.95 -7.75
C GLY A 61 1.65 -9.03 -7.08
N GLY A 62 0.47 -8.90 -7.67
CA GLY A 62 -0.63 -8.09 -7.14
C GLY A 62 -1.15 -8.59 -5.80
N GLN A 63 -1.32 -9.90 -5.64
CA GLN A 63 -1.73 -10.50 -4.37
C GLN A 63 -0.70 -10.27 -3.26
N ARG A 64 0.61 -10.38 -3.58
CA ARG A 64 1.67 -10.09 -2.60
C ARG A 64 1.70 -8.62 -2.19
N GLN A 65 1.51 -7.69 -3.13
CA GLN A 65 1.46 -6.26 -2.81
C GLN A 65 0.23 -5.91 -1.97
N ALA A 66 -0.93 -6.47 -2.31
CA ALA A 66 -2.14 -6.32 -1.52
C ALA A 66 -1.96 -6.87 -0.10
N LEU A 67 -1.38 -8.07 0.04
CA LEU A 67 -1.04 -8.62 1.35
C LEU A 67 -0.08 -7.69 2.13
N SER A 68 0.92 -7.13 1.47
CA SER A 68 1.86 -6.18 2.10
C SER A 68 1.14 -4.94 2.62
N LEU A 69 0.17 -4.39 1.87
CA LEU A 69 -0.67 -3.28 2.30
C LEU A 69 -1.53 -3.67 3.52
N LEU A 70 -2.20 -4.83 3.48
CA LEU A 70 -2.98 -5.34 4.61
C LEU A 70 -2.12 -5.50 5.85
N MET A 71 -0.94 -6.11 5.72
CA MET A 71 0.01 -6.27 6.82
C MET A 71 0.50 -4.94 7.40
N ALA A 72 0.65 -3.91 6.56
CA ALA A 72 1.06 -2.58 7.00
C ALA A 72 -0.07 -1.83 7.76
N THR A 73 -1.34 -2.15 7.47
CA THR A 73 -2.52 -1.43 7.95
C THR A 73 -3.44 -2.23 8.88
N ILE A 74 -3.17 -3.53 9.12
CA ILE A 74 -3.96 -4.38 10.03
C ILE A 74 -3.96 -3.87 11.47
N GLN A 75 -2.86 -3.22 11.86
CA GLN A 75 -2.81 -2.35 13.02
C GLN A 75 -2.62 -0.93 12.49
N THR A 76 -3.55 -0.03 12.82
CA THR A 76 -3.54 1.35 12.34
C THR A 76 -2.20 2.03 12.64
N PRO A 77 -1.33 2.28 11.64
CA PRO A 77 -0.04 2.92 11.87
C PRO A 77 -0.22 4.44 12.06
N LYS A 78 0.68 5.07 12.82
CA LYS A 78 0.74 6.54 12.91
C LYS A 78 1.17 7.19 11.58
N LEU A 79 1.98 6.49 10.79
CA LEU A 79 2.49 6.92 9.50
C LEU A 79 2.61 5.70 8.59
N LEU A 80 2.02 5.79 7.41
CA LEU A 80 2.16 4.79 6.34
C LEU A 80 3.12 5.35 5.28
N LEU A 81 4.19 4.61 5.00
CA LEU A 81 5.15 4.93 3.95
C LEU A 81 4.99 3.95 2.80
N LEU A 82 4.74 4.45 1.60
CA LEU A 82 4.57 3.67 0.37
C LEU A 82 5.60 4.13 -0.65
N ASP A 83 6.51 3.23 -1.01
CA ASP A 83 7.55 3.47 -1.99
C ASP A 83 7.27 2.63 -3.24
N GLU A 84 6.81 3.30 -4.31
CA GLU A 84 6.49 2.71 -5.62
C GLU A 84 5.72 1.38 -5.54
N HIS A 85 4.80 1.25 -4.61
CA HIS A 85 4.15 -0.02 -4.24
C HIS A 85 3.29 -0.64 -5.36
N THR A 86 3.12 0.04 -6.50
CA THR A 86 2.38 -0.44 -7.68
C THR A 86 3.25 -0.59 -8.94
N ALA A 87 4.54 -0.26 -8.89
CA ALA A 87 5.41 -0.17 -10.08
C ALA A 87 5.57 -1.49 -10.84
N ALA A 88 5.58 -2.62 -10.13
CA ALA A 88 5.79 -3.95 -10.72
C ALA A 88 4.48 -4.66 -11.14
N LEU A 89 3.35 -3.93 -11.18
CA LEU A 89 2.03 -4.49 -11.48
C LEU A 89 1.56 -4.07 -12.87
N ASP A 90 0.71 -4.91 -13.47
CA ASP A 90 -0.02 -4.54 -14.68
C ASP A 90 -0.96 -3.35 -14.41
N PRO A 91 -1.35 -2.58 -15.45
CA PRO A 91 -2.11 -1.35 -15.27
C PRO A 91 -3.45 -1.52 -14.55
N LYS A 92 -4.13 -2.66 -14.75
CA LYS A 92 -5.43 -2.94 -14.12
C LYS A 92 -5.25 -3.19 -12.62
N THR A 93 -4.35 -4.07 -12.27
CA THR A 93 -4.02 -4.43 -10.88
C THR A 93 -3.45 -3.22 -10.13
N SER A 94 -2.61 -2.41 -10.78
CA SER A 94 -2.07 -1.17 -10.22
C SER A 94 -3.18 -0.18 -9.84
N LYS A 95 -4.14 0.08 -10.74
CA LYS A 95 -5.28 0.97 -10.48
C LYS A 95 -6.14 0.47 -9.33
N GLN A 96 -6.43 -0.83 -9.30
CA GLN A 96 -7.20 -1.46 -8.23
C GLN A 96 -6.49 -1.32 -6.88
N LEU A 97 -5.20 -1.63 -6.80
CA LEU A 97 -4.43 -1.51 -5.56
C LEU A 97 -4.34 -0.06 -5.08
N MET A 98 -4.17 0.90 -5.98
CA MET A 98 -4.18 2.33 -5.64
C MET A 98 -5.52 2.77 -5.06
N GLN A 99 -6.64 2.32 -5.63
CA GLN A 99 -7.96 2.63 -5.11
C GLN A 99 -8.14 2.08 -3.69
N ILE A 100 -7.82 0.80 -3.47
CA ILE A 100 -7.88 0.16 -2.15
C ILE A 100 -6.97 0.89 -1.14
N THR A 101 -5.78 1.29 -1.57
CA THR A 101 -4.86 2.07 -0.74
C THR A 101 -5.51 3.38 -0.29
N ALA A 102 -6.12 4.13 -1.23
CA ALA A 102 -6.78 5.40 -0.93
C ALA A 102 -7.97 5.23 0.00
N GLU A 103 -8.81 4.20 -0.24
CA GLU A 103 -9.96 3.87 0.60
C GLU A 103 -9.51 3.55 2.04
N ARG A 104 -8.46 2.74 2.19
CA ARG A 104 -7.93 2.37 3.51
C ARG A 104 -7.31 3.55 4.26
N VAL A 105 -6.57 4.40 3.55
CA VAL A 105 -6.02 5.65 4.12
C VAL A 105 -7.14 6.55 4.62
N ALA A 106 -8.22 6.69 3.84
CA ALA A 106 -9.37 7.51 4.22
C ALA A 106 -10.16 6.91 5.40
N GLN A 107 -10.49 5.61 5.35
CA GLN A 107 -11.26 4.92 6.40
C GLN A 107 -10.55 4.93 7.76
N GLN A 108 -9.24 4.71 7.75
CA GLN A 108 -8.43 4.67 8.97
C GLN A 108 -7.83 6.04 9.33
N GLN A 109 -8.11 7.10 8.56
CA GLN A 109 -7.58 8.46 8.72
C GLN A 109 -6.05 8.48 8.86
N LEU A 110 -5.35 7.72 8.02
CA LEU A 110 -3.90 7.56 8.10
C LEU A 110 -3.17 8.81 7.60
N THR A 111 -2.10 9.16 8.27
CA THR A 111 -1.05 9.98 7.66
C THR A 111 -0.26 9.08 6.71
N CYS A 112 -0.29 9.39 5.40
CA CYS A 112 0.36 8.58 4.37
C CYS A 112 1.33 9.44 3.54
N LEU A 113 2.55 8.95 3.38
CA LEU A 113 3.52 9.48 2.42
C LEU A 113 3.73 8.42 1.34
N MET A 114 3.40 8.77 0.10
CA MET A 114 3.53 7.90 -1.05
C MET A 114 4.55 8.47 -2.04
N ILE A 115 5.50 7.65 -2.46
CA ILE A 115 6.41 7.94 -3.56
C ILE A 115 5.92 7.21 -4.79
N THR A 116 5.82 7.93 -5.92
CA THR A 116 5.45 7.38 -7.22
C THR A 116 6.12 8.16 -8.34
N HIS A 117 6.47 7.47 -9.42
CA HIS A 117 6.89 8.08 -10.69
C HIS A 117 5.71 8.24 -11.68
N ARG A 118 4.52 7.79 -11.29
CA ARG A 118 3.29 7.90 -12.12
C ARG A 118 2.62 9.23 -11.84
N MET A 119 2.72 10.16 -12.78
CA MET A 119 2.18 11.51 -12.64
C MET A 119 0.68 11.55 -12.47
N ASP A 120 -0.07 10.65 -13.13
CA ASP A 120 -1.53 10.52 -12.96
C ASP A 120 -1.89 10.16 -11.51
N ASP A 121 -1.16 9.21 -10.90
CA ASP A 121 -1.39 8.82 -9.53
C ASP A 121 -0.99 9.95 -8.56
N ALA A 122 0.10 10.66 -8.84
CA ALA A 122 0.55 11.81 -8.05
C ALA A 122 -0.50 12.94 -8.06
N LEU A 123 -1.15 13.21 -9.19
CA LEU A 123 -2.23 14.21 -9.28
C LEU A 123 -3.52 13.73 -8.61
N LYS A 124 -3.87 12.46 -8.77
CA LYS A 124 -5.16 11.93 -8.32
C LYS A 124 -5.24 11.69 -6.82
N TYR A 125 -4.15 11.20 -6.19
CA TYR A 125 -4.16 10.76 -4.80
C TYR A 125 -3.42 11.71 -3.87
N GLY A 126 -3.85 11.77 -2.61
CA GLY A 126 -3.27 12.64 -1.59
C GLY A 126 -3.71 14.11 -1.68
N ASN A 127 -3.47 14.86 -0.64
CA ASN A 127 -3.86 16.27 -0.47
C ASN A 127 -2.68 17.24 -0.46
N ARG A 128 -1.47 16.78 -0.73
CA ARG A 128 -0.23 17.57 -0.87
C ARG A 128 0.66 16.87 -1.88
N LEU A 129 1.37 17.62 -2.71
CA LEU A 129 2.29 17.10 -3.70
C LEU A 129 3.67 17.71 -3.51
N ILE A 130 4.66 16.87 -3.30
CA ILE A 130 6.07 17.27 -3.17
C ILE A 130 6.82 16.71 -4.37
N LEU A 131 7.48 17.58 -5.13
CA LEU A 131 8.35 17.19 -6.23
C LEU A 131 9.81 17.20 -5.77
N LEU A 132 10.46 16.06 -5.96
CA LEU A 132 11.88 15.86 -5.67
C LEU A 132 12.67 15.80 -6.98
N ARG A 133 13.77 16.54 -7.08
CA ARG A 133 14.72 16.49 -8.19
C ARG A 133 16.13 16.60 -7.65
N LYS A 134 17.01 15.66 -8.06
CA LYS A 134 18.43 15.60 -7.63
C LYS A 134 18.63 15.67 -6.10
N GLY A 135 17.67 15.11 -5.34
CA GLY A 135 17.73 15.10 -3.86
C GLY A 135 17.18 16.36 -3.19
N GLU A 136 16.68 17.34 -3.95
CA GLU A 136 16.11 18.58 -3.43
C GLU A 136 14.61 18.67 -3.68
N ILE A 137 13.89 19.37 -2.79
CA ILE A 137 12.48 19.71 -2.99
C ILE A 137 12.40 20.90 -3.93
N VAL A 138 11.91 20.68 -5.14
CA VAL A 138 11.73 21.75 -6.14
C VAL A 138 10.35 22.39 -6.10
N LYS A 139 9.34 21.65 -5.65
CA LYS A 139 7.96 22.14 -5.43
C LYS A 139 7.35 21.45 -4.22
N ASP A 140 6.54 22.21 -3.50
CA ASP A 140 5.70 21.72 -2.39
C ASP A 140 4.34 22.40 -2.53
N LEU A 141 3.36 21.64 -3.01
CA LEU A 141 2.05 22.12 -3.41
C LEU A 141 0.99 21.68 -2.40
N SER A 142 0.24 22.65 -1.88
CA SER A 142 -0.95 22.41 -1.06
C SER A 142 -2.06 21.71 -1.83
N ALA A 143 -3.13 21.32 -1.12
CA ALA A 143 -4.30 20.70 -1.75
C ALA A 143 -4.92 21.58 -2.84
N THR A 144 -5.02 22.90 -2.60
CA THR A 144 -5.60 23.86 -3.53
C THR A 144 -4.74 24.02 -4.78
N GLU A 145 -3.43 24.19 -4.62
CA GLU A 145 -2.48 24.34 -5.72
C GLU A 145 -2.41 23.04 -6.56
N LYS A 146 -2.40 21.88 -5.89
CA LYS A 146 -2.43 20.58 -6.56
C LYS A 146 -3.72 20.39 -7.38
N ALA A 147 -4.87 20.79 -6.85
CA ALA A 147 -6.17 20.64 -7.54
C ALA A 147 -6.27 21.52 -8.80
N ALA A 148 -5.51 22.60 -8.86
CA ALA A 148 -5.43 23.48 -10.04
C ALA A 148 -4.43 22.99 -11.09
N LEU A 149 -3.56 22.02 -10.77
CA LEU A 149 -2.47 21.56 -11.62
C LEU A 149 -2.96 20.49 -12.60
N SER A 150 -2.69 20.69 -13.88
CA SER A 150 -2.93 19.71 -14.93
C SER A 150 -1.71 18.79 -15.15
N LEU A 151 -1.93 17.63 -15.80
CA LEU A 151 -0.85 16.71 -16.14
C LEU A 151 0.24 17.34 -17.01
N PRO A 152 -0.08 18.10 -18.09
CA PRO A 152 0.94 18.80 -18.87
C PRO A 152 1.78 19.78 -18.04
N GLU A 153 1.17 20.54 -17.15
CA GLU A 153 1.88 21.48 -16.27
C GLU A 153 2.79 20.75 -15.29
N LEU A 154 2.34 19.59 -14.75
CA LEU A 154 3.19 18.77 -13.91
C LEU A 154 4.43 18.26 -14.66
N LEU A 155 4.27 17.83 -15.91
CA LEU A 155 5.37 17.33 -16.73
C LEU A 155 6.41 18.41 -17.02
N LEU A 156 6.01 19.68 -17.21
CA LEU A 156 6.95 20.79 -17.45
C LEU A 156 8.00 20.94 -16.33
N PHE A 157 7.67 20.59 -15.07
CA PHE A 157 8.65 20.62 -13.99
C PHE A 157 9.80 19.60 -14.13
N PHE A 158 9.68 18.65 -15.07
CA PHE A 158 10.71 17.63 -15.37
C PHE A 158 11.41 17.85 -16.70
N GLU A 159 10.90 18.75 -17.56
CA GLU A 159 11.47 19.02 -18.91
C GLU A 159 12.64 20.01 -18.90
N ASP A 160 12.84 20.80 -17.85
CA ASP A 160 13.89 21.84 -17.77
C ASP A 160 15.34 21.30 -17.68
N ASP A 161 15.58 20.04 -18.01
CA ASP A 161 16.91 19.37 -17.95
C ASP A 161 17.33 18.72 -19.31
N LEU A 162 16.70 19.09 -20.48
CA LEU A 162 17.13 18.62 -21.81
C LEU A 162 17.94 19.67 -22.55
#